data_48a9998ce3cba7341652e807f3b601a0
#
_entry.id   48a9998ce3cba7341652e807f3b601a0
#
_cell.length_a   1.000
_cell.length_b   1.000
_cell.length_c   1.000
_cell.angle_alpha   90.00
_cell.angle_beta   90.00
_cell.angle_gamma   90.00
#
_symmetry.space_group_name_H-M   'P 1'
#
loop_
_entity.id
_entity.type
_entity.pdbx_description
1 polymer ?
#
loop_
_entity_poly.entity_id
_entity_poly.type
_entity_poly.pdbx_seq_one_letter_code
_entity_poly.pdbx_strand_id
1 'polypeptide(L)'
;MENITIKEIHARQILDSRGNPTVEADVFLSDGSAGRAMVPSGASTGSGEALELRDGDKNFYDGKGVMQAVRNVNTKISSLLVDKHVDQREIDQLMIQLDGTENKSNLGANAILAVSLALAKASTRAMKMPFYEYVAKIAGTSDRMSLPMPMMNVMNGGAHADWCTDFQEYMLMPIAATNINEAIRMGAETFHALKKVLKEKNYVTTVGDEGGYAPKVFGGNNEPLELICEAIERANYVVGKDIAIAMDIASSEFYEDGGYKLKTSGETKTSAEMIDWYEGLLEKYPIVSIEDGLAENDWEGWKVLTERLGNKLQLVGDDLFVTNVKLLQKGIDEKVGNAILIKPNQIGSLSETIDAVVLAQKSGYHTIMSHRSGETEDSAIAHLAVGLGTGQIKTGSLSRSERIAKYNELMRIAEANPELVLKNPFAEN
;
A
#
# COMPACT_ATOMS: atom_id res chain seq x y z
N MET A 1 28.73 9.52 6.20
CA MET A 1 28.06 10.65 6.90
C MET A 1 28.64 10.91 8.30
N GLU A 2 29.88 10.51 8.54
CA GLU A 2 30.48 10.47 9.90
C GLU A 2 30.49 11.80 10.69
N ASN A 3 30.32 12.95 10.03
CA ASN A 3 30.32 14.26 10.70
C ASN A 3 29.00 15.05 10.51
N ILE A 4 27.96 14.44 9.97
CA ILE A 4 26.67 15.12 9.75
C ILE A 4 25.73 14.76 10.90
N THR A 5 25.14 15.79 11.53
CA THR A 5 24.19 15.65 12.62
C THR A 5 22.84 16.25 12.24
N ILE A 6 21.80 15.87 12.98
CA ILE A 6 20.47 16.48 12.90
C ILE A 6 20.56 17.86 13.58
N LYS A 7 20.23 18.90 12.84
CA LYS A 7 20.27 20.29 13.34
C LYS A 7 18.93 20.76 13.88
N GLU A 8 17.85 20.39 13.17
CA GLU A 8 16.50 20.83 13.51
C GLU A 8 15.47 19.82 12.99
N ILE A 9 14.39 19.64 13.73
CA ILE A 9 13.21 18.87 13.33
C ILE A 9 11.99 19.74 13.57
N HIS A 10 11.12 19.86 12.56
CA HIS A 10 9.88 20.63 12.66
C HIS A 10 8.73 19.85 12.01
N ALA A 11 7.61 19.74 12.72
CA ALA A 11 6.42 19.10 12.19
C ALA A 11 5.24 20.07 12.22
N ARG A 12 4.29 19.82 11.32
CA ARG A 12 3.02 20.51 11.21
C ARG A 12 1.89 19.59 10.83
N GLN A 13 0.66 20.04 11.10
CA GLN A 13 -0.54 19.42 10.57
C GLN A 13 -0.79 19.92 9.15
N ILE A 14 -1.06 18.99 8.23
CA ILE A 14 -1.52 19.25 6.87
C ILE A 14 -2.79 18.44 6.60
N LEU A 15 -3.35 18.47 5.39
CA LEU A 15 -4.50 17.66 5.01
C LEU A 15 -4.12 16.52 4.08
N ASP A 16 -4.75 15.37 4.27
CA ASP A 16 -4.69 14.24 3.34
C ASP A 16 -5.68 14.42 2.16
N SER A 17 -5.71 13.47 1.24
CA SER A 17 -6.58 13.47 0.04
C SER A 17 -8.08 13.41 0.34
N ARG A 18 -8.45 13.10 1.59
CA ARG A 18 -9.84 13.12 2.08
C ARG A 18 -10.19 14.38 2.86
N GLY A 19 -9.24 15.33 2.98
CA GLY A 19 -9.39 16.53 3.79
C GLY A 19 -9.28 16.30 5.30
N ASN A 20 -8.79 15.12 5.72
CA ASN A 20 -8.50 14.86 7.14
C ASN A 20 -7.07 15.31 7.49
N PRO A 21 -6.84 15.78 8.73
CA PRO A 21 -5.51 16.10 9.19
C PRO A 21 -4.53 14.93 9.14
N THR A 22 -3.29 15.22 8.77
CA THR A 22 -2.16 14.30 8.89
C THR A 22 -0.88 15.06 9.24
N VAL A 23 0.22 14.31 9.50
CA VAL A 23 1.50 14.86 9.94
C VAL A 23 2.45 15.04 8.76
N GLU A 24 3.04 16.23 8.67
CA GLU A 24 4.23 16.50 7.84
C GLU A 24 5.39 16.86 8.75
N ALA A 25 6.59 16.33 8.46
CA ALA A 25 7.81 16.70 9.16
C ALA A 25 8.92 17.15 8.20
N ASP A 26 9.71 18.13 8.65
CA ASP A 26 10.98 18.56 8.06
C ASP A 26 12.13 18.14 8.99
N VAL A 27 13.18 17.59 8.41
CA VAL A 27 14.46 17.33 9.10
C VAL A 27 15.57 18.13 8.40
N PHE A 28 16.29 18.93 9.15
CA PHE A 28 17.43 19.72 8.68
C PHE A 28 18.73 19.16 9.25
N LEU A 29 19.75 19.00 8.41
CA LEU A 29 21.05 18.48 8.78
C LEU A 29 22.09 19.60 8.92
N SER A 30 23.19 19.33 9.61
CA SER A 30 24.24 20.31 9.89
C SER A 30 25.01 20.81 8.65
N ASP A 31 24.95 20.04 7.54
CA ASP A 31 25.54 20.43 6.25
C ASP A 31 24.61 21.32 5.39
N GLY A 32 23.40 21.64 5.89
CA GLY A 32 22.37 22.40 5.18
C GLY A 32 21.39 21.55 4.37
N SER A 33 21.60 20.25 4.28
CA SER A 33 20.64 19.32 3.65
C SER A 33 19.35 19.27 4.46
N ALA A 34 18.20 19.12 3.77
CA ALA A 34 16.92 19.01 4.41
C ALA A 34 16.02 17.99 3.70
N GLY A 35 15.15 17.34 4.44
CA GLY A 35 14.14 16.41 3.90
C GLY A 35 12.78 16.69 4.48
N ARG A 36 11.72 16.48 3.69
CA ARG A 36 10.31 16.62 4.07
C ARG A 36 9.57 15.34 3.75
N ALA A 37 8.71 14.91 4.68
CA ALA A 37 7.85 13.77 4.46
C ALA A 37 6.45 14.00 5.04
N MET A 38 5.46 13.44 4.35
CA MET A 38 4.05 13.47 4.73
C MET A 38 3.58 12.03 4.95
N VAL A 39 2.79 11.80 5.99
CA VAL A 39 2.33 10.46 6.35
C VAL A 39 0.92 10.21 5.82
N PRO A 40 0.65 9.07 5.17
CA PRO A 40 -0.71 8.69 4.77
C PRO A 40 -1.54 8.19 5.97
N SER A 41 -2.86 8.07 5.76
CA SER A 41 -3.83 7.63 6.78
C SER A 41 -4.79 6.59 6.22
N GLY A 42 -5.04 5.49 6.94
CA GLY A 42 -6.01 4.46 6.55
C GLY A 42 -7.47 4.88 6.78
N ALA A 43 -8.41 4.28 6.03
CA ALA A 43 -9.84 4.30 6.34
C ALA A 43 -10.24 3.05 7.12
N SER A 44 -9.93 1.87 6.58
CA SER A 44 -9.92 0.60 7.28
C SER A 44 -8.54 0.37 7.89
N THR A 45 -8.48 -0.26 9.06
CA THR A 45 -7.22 -0.53 9.77
C THR A 45 -7.28 -1.93 10.38
N GLY A 46 -6.26 -2.75 10.08
CA GLY A 46 -6.07 -4.04 10.74
C GLY A 46 -5.83 -3.86 12.24
N SER A 47 -6.35 -4.79 13.04
CA SER A 47 -6.28 -4.68 14.51
C SER A 47 -4.84 -4.66 15.06
N GLY A 48 -3.88 -5.17 14.30
CA GLY A 48 -2.45 -5.21 14.65
C GLY A 48 -1.63 -4.00 14.22
N GLU A 49 -2.22 -2.97 13.58
CA GLU A 49 -1.50 -1.79 13.13
C GLU A 49 -0.93 -0.96 14.30
N ALA A 50 0.21 -0.31 14.06
CA ALA A 50 0.72 0.72 14.95
C ALA A 50 -0.24 1.92 14.99
N LEU A 51 -0.37 2.54 16.16
CA LEU A 51 -1.40 3.57 16.42
C LEU A 51 -1.11 4.87 15.67
N GLU A 52 -2.02 5.27 14.81
CA GLU A 52 -2.11 6.64 14.31
C GLU A 52 -2.67 7.54 15.41
N LEU A 53 -1.84 8.40 16.00
CA LEU A 53 -2.23 9.23 17.12
C LEU A 53 -3.13 10.38 16.66
N ARG A 54 -4.40 10.37 17.10
CA ARG A 54 -5.43 11.39 16.87
C ARG A 54 -5.73 12.14 18.16
N ASP A 55 -6.12 13.42 18.02
CA ASP A 55 -6.39 14.29 19.18
C ASP A 55 -7.66 13.89 19.94
N GLY A 56 -8.66 13.33 19.26
CA GLY A 56 -9.94 12.92 19.87
C GLY A 56 -10.89 14.07 20.23
N ASP A 57 -10.48 15.33 20.05
CA ASP A 57 -11.31 16.50 20.34
C ASP A 57 -12.34 16.71 19.23
N LYS A 58 -13.59 16.40 19.52
CA LYS A 58 -14.73 16.51 18.60
C LYS A 58 -14.99 17.92 18.07
N ASN A 59 -14.47 18.97 18.72
CA ASN A 59 -14.65 20.36 18.26
C ASN A 59 -13.73 20.68 17.05
N PHE A 60 -12.71 19.88 16.80
CA PHE A 60 -11.77 20.08 15.70
C PHE A 60 -11.68 18.83 14.84
N TYR A 61 -11.99 18.97 13.54
CA TYR A 61 -11.92 17.87 12.55
C TYR A 61 -12.65 16.59 13.01
N ASP A 62 -13.72 16.72 13.77
CA ASP A 62 -14.46 15.57 14.34
C ASP A 62 -13.57 14.59 15.13
N GLY A 63 -12.60 15.10 15.86
CA GLY A 63 -11.65 14.31 16.64
C GLY A 63 -10.44 13.80 15.87
N LYS A 64 -10.36 14.03 14.54
CA LYS A 64 -9.28 13.54 13.68
C LYS A 64 -8.03 14.43 13.66
N GLY A 65 -7.95 15.50 14.46
CA GLY A 65 -6.76 16.34 14.59
C GLY A 65 -5.50 15.52 14.94
N VAL A 66 -4.31 16.03 14.60
CA VAL A 66 -3.01 15.36 14.85
C VAL A 66 -2.04 16.25 15.64
N MET A 67 -2.54 17.26 16.34
CA MET A 67 -1.70 18.22 17.06
C MET A 67 -0.94 17.59 18.23
N GLN A 68 -1.42 16.47 18.81
CA GLN A 68 -0.64 15.70 19.80
C GLN A 68 0.60 15.07 19.16
N ALA A 69 0.44 14.42 18.01
CA ALA A 69 1.56 13.86 17.24
C ALA A 69 2.55 14.95 16.81
N VAL A 70 2.06 16.08 16.30
CA VAL A 70 2.89 17.26 15.96
C VAL A 70 3.67 17.78 17.18
N ARG A 71 3.02 17.92 18.34
CA ARG A 71 3.72 18.31 19.59
C ARG A 71 4.78 17.29 20.00
N ASN A 72 4.50 15.99 19.88
CA ASN A 72 5.48 14.94 20.19
C ASN A 72 6.71 15.06 19.31
N VAL A 73 6.55 15.34 18.00
CA VAL A 73 7.71 15.59 17.10
C VAL A 73 8.45 16.85 17.53
N ASN A 74 7.78 17.98 17.71
CA ASN A 74 8.41 19.28 17.96
C ASN A 74 9.03 19.41 19.36
N THR A 75 8.72 18.50 20.28
CA THR A 75 9.25 18.53 21.66
C THR A 75 10.06 17.26 21.96
N LYS A 76 9.40 16.12 22.18
CA LYS A 76 10.05 14.89 22.65
C LYS A 76 11.05 14.33 21.64
N ILE A 77 10.62 14.14 20.38
CA ILE A 77 11.47 13.57 19.32
C ILE A 77 12.58 14.54 18.96
N SER A 78 12.27 15.83 18.75
CA SER A 78 13.28 16.85 18.46
C SER A 78 14.33 16.95 19.57
N SER A 79 13.93 16.98 20.85
CA SER A 79 14.87 17.03 21.98
C SER A 79 15.76 15.80 22.08
N LEU A 80 15.29 14.63 21.65
CA LEU A 80 16.08 13.39 21.63
C LEU A 80 17.12 13.37 20.51
N LEU A 81 16.74 13.89 19.32
CA LEU A 81 17.45 13.62 18.07
C LEU A 81 18.37 14.77 17.61
N VAL A 82 18.12 16.01 18.03
CA VAL A 82 19.01 17.14 17.69
C VAL A 82 20.42 16.84 18.20
N ASP A 83 21.42 17.18 17.41
CA ASP A 83 22.86 16.90 17.58
C ASP A 83 23.26 15.41 17.45
N LYS A 84 22.34 14.48 17.22
CA LYS A 84 22.68 13.08 16.92
C LYS A 84 23.25 12.95 15.51
N HIS A 85 24.22 12.04 15.36
CA HIS A 85 24.72 11.64 14.07
C HIS A 85 23.64 10.97 13.22
N VAL A 86 23.73 11.16 11.92
CA VAL A 86 22.75 10.62 10.98
C VAL A 86 23.02 9.14 10.69
N ASP A 87 22.29 8.27 11.35
CA ASP A 87 22.15 6.85 11.05
C ASP A 87 20.66 6.47 11.09
N GLN A 88 20.12 6.00 9.97
CA GLN A 88 18.66 5.75 9.85
C GLN A 88 18.18 4.74 10.89
N ARG A 89 18.90 3.62 11.04
CA ARG A 89 18.45 2.55 11.95
C ARG A 89 18.59 2.95 13.41
N GLU A 90 19.67 3.62 13.78
CA GLU A 90 19.86 4.14 15.13
C GLU A 90 18.78 5.17 15.50
N ILE A 91 18.50 6.12 14.59
CA ILE A 91 17.50 7.17 14.83
C ILE A 91 16.09 6.57 14.95
N ASP A 92 15.70 5.65 14.05
CA ASP A 92 14.41 4.96 14.15
C ASP A 92 14.30 4.19 15.49
N GLN A 93 15.36 3.47 15.87
CA GLN A 93 15.38 2.72 17.14
C GLN A 93 15.27 3.63 18.37
N LEU A 94 15.92 4.79 18.36
CA LEU A 94 15.80 5.79 19.44
C LEU A 94 14.37 6.29 19.59
N MET A 95 13.66 6.55 18.48
CA MET A 95 12.25 6.96 18.52
C MET A 95 11.33 5.85 19.04
N ILE A 96 11.55 4.61 18.60
CA ILE A 96 10.80 3.44 19.07
C ILE A 96 11.02 3.23 20.59
N GLN A 97 12.26 3.33 21.06
CA GLN A 97 12.57 3.23 22.50
C GLN A 97 11.95 4.38 23.31
N LEU A 98 11.93 5.61 22.77
CA LEU A 98 11.29 6.75 23.42
C LEU A 98 9.77 6.55 23.55
N ASP A 99 9.13 5.94 22.54
CA ASP A 99 7.72 5.56 22.62
C ASP A 99 7.49 4.50 23.70
N GLY A 100 8.27 3.42 23.71
CA GLY A 100 8.28 2.38 24.72
C GLY A 100 7.06 1.45 24.70
N THR A 101 6.11 1.62 23.77
CA THR A 101 4.94 0.76 23.60
C THR A 101 5.06 -0.11 22.36
N GLU A 102 4.41 -1.27 22.32
CA GLU A 102 4.46 -2.18 21.18
C GLU A 102 3.84 -1.57 19.93
N ASN A 103 2.76 -0.82 20.08
CA ASN A 103 1.99 -0.21 18.99
C ASN A 103 2.24 1.29 18.78
N LYS A 104 3.30 1.86 19.38
CA LYS A 104 3.68 3.27 19.24
C LYS A 104 2.60 4.26 19.74
N SER A 105 1.85 3.88 20.79
CA SER A 105 0.71 4.67 21.27
C SER A 105 1.08 5.94 22.06
N ASN A 106 2.33 6.10 22.52
CA ASN A 106 2.77 7.26 23.29
C ASN A 106 3.19 8.45 22.43
N LEU A 107 3.87 8.19 21.31
CA LEU A 107 4.29 9.24 20.37
C LEU A 107 3.35 9.32 19.16
N GLY A 108 2.85 8.20 18.72
CA GLY A 108 2.12 8.00 17.48
C GLY A 108 3.00 7.48 16.35
N ALA A 109 2.55 6.41 15.67
CA ALA A 109 3.24 5.89 14.48
C ALA A 109 3.37 6.95 13.39
N ASN A 110 2.38 7.83 13.24
CA ASN A 110 2.39 8.96 12.31
C ASN A 110 3.50 9.98 12.65
N ALA A 111 3.75 10.26 13.93
CA ALA A 111 4.85 11.14 14.36
C ALA A 111 6.22 10.53 14.05
N ILE A 112 6.40 9.24 14.38
CA ILE A 112 7.66 8.52 14.16
C ILE A 112 7.96 8.39 12.67
N LEU A 113 6.99 7.94 11.87
CA LEU A 113 7.17 7.74 10.43
C LEU A 113 7.47 9.05 9.69
N ALA A 114 6.81 10.16 10.06
CA ALA A 114 7.07 11.46 9.44
C ALA A 114 8.54 11.86 9.57
N VAL A 115 9.11 11.71 10.77
CA VAL A 115 10.52 12.02 11.03
C VAL A 115 11.45 10.99 10.36
N SER A 116 11.14 9.71 10.42
CA SER A 116 11.92 8.63 9.80
C SER A 116 12.10 8.83 8.30
N LEU A 117 11.00 9.11 7.57
CA LEU A 117 11.04 9.37 6.13
C LEU A 117 11.69 10.73 5.79
N ALA A 118 11.44 11.77 6.60
CA ALA A 118 12.06 13.07 6.40
C ALA A 118 13.58 12.99 6.57
N LEU A 119 14.07 12.26 7.57
CA LEU A 119 15.50 11.98 7.77
C LEU A 119 16.10 11.24 6.57
N ALA A 120 15.44 10.19 6.09
CA ALA A 120 15.88 9.47 4.91
C ALA A 120 16.03 10.39 3.70
N LYS A 121 15.05 11.26 3.45
CA LYS A 121 15.12 12.25 2.36
C LYS A 121 16.19 13.33 2.57
N ALA A 122 16.44 13.76 3.81
CA ALA A 122 17.55 14.66 4.11
C ALA A 122 18.90 13.99 3.83
N SER A 123 19.03 12.72 4.22
CA SER A 123 20.22 11.90 4.00
C SER A 123 20.56 11.74 2.52
N THR A 124 19.55 11.57 1.65
CA THR A 124 19.78 11.47 0.20
C THR A 124 20.41 12.72 -0.38
N ARG A 125 19.98 13.90 0.11
CA ARG A 125 20.55 15.20 -0.32
C ARG A 125 21.98 15.38 0.17
N ALA A 126 22.26 15.03 1.42
CA ALA A 126 23.61 15.05 1.98
C ALA A 126 24.54 14.11 1.21
N MET A 127 24.06 12.94 0.80
CA MET A 127 24.83 11.95 0.04
C MET A 127 24.81 12.19 -1.47
N LYS A 128 24.04 13.15 -1.97
CA LYS A 128 23.87 13.47 -3.40
C LYS A 128 23.49 12.24 -4.23
N MET A 129 22.55 11.44 -3.73
CA MET A 129 22.08 10.22 -4.39
C MET A 129 20.56 10.20 -4.44
N PRO A 130 19.94 9.50 -5.41
CA PRO A 130 18.50 9.32 -5.47
C PRO A 130 17.94 8.61 -4.25
N PHE A 131 16.67 8.87 -3.91
CA PHE A 131 16.08 8.31 -2.69
C PHE A 131 15.96 6.77 -2.78
N TYR A 132 15.59 6.19 -3.92
CA TYR A 132 15.54 4.74 -4.10
C TYR A 132 16.91 4.07 -3.93
N GLU A 133 18.02 4.71 -4.36
CA GLU A 133 19.39 4.20 -4.15
C GLU A 133 19.80 4.24 -2.67
N TYR A 134 19.43 5.31 -1.96
CA TYR A 134 19.66 5.39 -0.52
C TYR A 134 18.93 4.28 0.22
N VAL A 135 17.65 4.06 -0.11
CA VAL A 135 16.85 2.98 0.46
C VAL A 135 17.49 1.62 0.18
N ALA A 136 17.87 1.36 -1.06
CA ALA A 136 18.55 0.12 -1.44
C ALA A 136 19.86 -0.10 -0.66
N LYS A 137 20.63 0.97 -0.47
CA LYS A 137 21.89 0.93 0.29
C LYS A 137 21.68 0.55 1.76
N ILE A 138 20.72 1.19 2.45
CA ILE A 138 20.47 0.91 3.89
C ILE A 138 19.76 -0.44 4.11
N ALA A 139 19.05 -0.93 3.10
CA ALA A 139 18.38 -2.22 3.12
C ALA A 139 19.28 -3.38 2.68
N GLY A 140 20.38 -3.10 1.99
CA GLY A 140 21.24 -4.13 1.38
C GLY A 140 20.59 -4.82 0.18
N THR A 141 19.79 -4.08 -0.60
CA THR A 141 19.02 -4.57 -1.75
C THR A 141 19.46 -3.95 -3.09
N SER A 142 20.65 -3.37 -3.14
CA SER A 142 21.16 -2.67 -4.33
C SER A 142 21.23 -3.56 -5.59
N ASP A 143 21.40 -4.85 -5.42
CA ASP A 143 21.39 -5.86 -6.48
C ASP A 143 19.98 -6.31 -6.92
N ARG A 144 18.94 -5.85 -6.22
CA ARG A 144 17.53 -6.24 -6.44
C ARG A 144 16.65 -5.10 -6.90
N MET A 145 17.19 -3.89 -7.02
CA MET A 145 16.41 -2.74 -7.49
C MET A 145 15.74 -3.04 -8.81
N SER A 146 14.44 -2.74 -8.90
CA SER A 146 13.63 -2.95 -10.10
C SER A 146 12.44 -2.01 -10.10
N LEU A 147 11.88 -1.72 -11.27
CA LEU A 147 10.60 -1.03 -11.38
C LEU A 147 9.48 -2.01 -11.02
N PRO A 148 8.54 -1.61 -10.15
CA PRO A 148 7.46 -2.49 -9.72
C PRO A 148 6.35 -2.58 -10.77
N MET A 149 5.74 -3.77 -10.93
CA MET A 149 4.49 -3.96 -11.67
C MET A 149 3.36 -3.23 -10.93
N PRO A 150 2.64 -2.30 -11.59
CA PRO A 150 1.53 -1.60 -10.94
C PRO A 150 0.27 -2.46 -10.86
N MET A 151 -0.37 -2.45 -9.69
CA MET A 151 -1.72 -2.94 -9.42
C MET A 151 -2.64 -1.72 -9.34
N MET A 152 -3.44 -1.49 -10.39
CA MET A 152 -4.17 -0.24 -10.59
C MET A 152 -5.65 -0.42 -10.26
N ASN A 153 -6.10 0.11 -9.13
CA ASN A 153 -7.51 0.03 -8.71
C ASN A 153 -8.40 0.85 -9.65
N VAL A 154 -9.21 0.19 -10.47
CA VAL A 154 -10.09 0.85 -11.46
C VAL A 154 -11.56 0.83 -11.09
N MET A 155 -11.99 -0.10 -10.20
CA MET A 155 -13.34 -0.12 -9.62
C MET A 155 -13.28 -0.35 -8.12
N ASN A 156 -13.99 0.51 -7.40
CA ASN A 156 -14.15 0.44 -5.95
C ASN A 156 -15.50 -0.16 -5.56
N GLY A 157 -15.48 -0.93 -4.49
CA GLY A 157 -16.66 -1.48 -3.79
C GLY A 157 -16.47 -1.41 -2.28
N GLY A 158 -17.08 -2.35 -1.56
CA GLY A 158 -16.96 -2.45 -0.11
C GLY A 158 -17.20 -1.13 0.62
N ALA A 159 -16.48 -0.92 1.71
CA ALA A 159 -16.55 0.31 2.50
C ALA A 159 -16.12 1.56 1.73
N HIS A 160 -15.29 1.41 0.67
CA HIS A 160 -14.80 2.51 -0.16
C HIS A 160 -15.84 3.06 -1.16
N ALA A 161 -16.99 2.38 -1.33
CA ALA A 161 -18.03 2.74 -2.31
C ALA A 161 -19.45 2.40 -1.83
N ASP A 162 -19.77 2.72 -0.57
CA ASP A 162 -21.09 2.50 0.04
C ASP A 162 -21.66 1.09 -0.17
N TRP A 163 -20.79 0.07 -0.16
CA TRP A 163 -21.17 -1.34 -0.32
C TRP A 163 -21.94 -1.64 -1.62
N CYS A 164 -21.53 -1.01 -2.71
CA CYS A 164 -22.08 -1.35 -4.03
C CYS A 164 -21.71 -2.79 -4.46
N THR A 165 -20.59 -3.31 -3.94
CA THR A 165 -20.19 -4.72 -3.93
C THR A 165 -19.67 -5.06 -2.55
N ASP A 166 -19.48 -6.34 -2.20
CA ASP A 166 -18.82 -6.73 -0.96
C ASP A 166 -17.30 -6.64 -1.09
N PHE A 167 -16.77 -6.97 -2.28
CA PHE A 167 -15.34 -6.86 -2.58
C PHE A 167 -14.93 -5.41 -2.73
N GLN A 168 -13.79 -5.04 -2.14
CA GLN A 168 -13.40 -3.64 -1.97
C GLN A 168 -12.74 -3.04 -3.20
N GLU A 169 -11.86 -3.81 -3.90
CA GLU A 169 -11.11 -3.29 -5.04
C GLU A 169 -10.96 -4.30 -6.16
N TYR A 170 -11.05 -3.79 -7.39
CA TYR A 170 -10.77 -4.53 -8.62
C TYR A 170 -9.70 -3.79 -9.40
N MET A 171 -8.56 -4.46 -9.60
CA MET A 171 -7.33 -3.86 -10.11
C MET A 171 -6.91 -4.45 -11.45
N LEU A 172 -6.33 -3.60 -12.31
CA LEU A 172 -5.64 -4.02 -13.53
C LEU A 172 -4.17 -4.33 -13.22
N MET A 173 -3.66 -5.41 -13.82
CA MET A 173 -2.25 -5.75 -13.85
C MET A 173 -1.79 -5.92 -15.30
N PRO A 174 -1.02 -4.98 -15.88
CA PRO A 174 -0.58 -5.01 -17.28
C PRO A 174 0.62 -5.94 -17.46
N ILE A 175 0.40 -7.26 -17.32
CA ILE A 175 1.42 -8.31 -17.24
C ILE A 175 2.26 -8.49 -18.51
N ALA A 176 1.78 -8.03 -19.68
CA ALA A 176 2.57 -8.06 -20.92
C ALA A 176 3.46 -6.82 -21.12
N ALA A 177 3.35 -5.80 -20.25
CA ALA A 177 4.16 -4.59 -20.38
C ALA A 177 5.64 -4.89 -20.21
N THR A 178 6.47 -4.34 -21.09
CA THR A 178 7.93 -4.53 -21.10
C THR A 178 8.67 -3.45 -20.29
N ASN A 179 7.99 -2.34 -19.98
CA ASN A 179 8.53 -1.22 -19.21
C ASN A 179 7.39 -0.48 -18.49
N ILE A 180 7.76 0.36 -17.53
CA ILE A 180 6.78 1.07 -16.68
C ILE A 180 5.89 2.04 -17.45
N ASN A 181 6.43 2.71 -18.48
CA ASN A 181 5.66 3.65 -19.29
C ASN A 181 4.55 2.93 -20.06
N GLU A 182 4.87 1.75 -20.61
CA GLU A 182 3.91 0.88 -21.27
C GLU A 182 2.85 0.38 -20.28
N ALA A 183 3.25 -0.08 -19.10
CA ALA A 183 2.31 -0.53 -18.08
C ALA A 183 1.30 0.56 -17.70
N ILE A 184 1.79 1.79 -17.45
CA ILE A 184 0.94 2.92 -17.11
C ILE A 184 0.02 3.30 -18.29
N ARG A 185 0.52 3.26 -19.55
CA ARG A 185 -0.28 3.51 -20.74
C ARG A 185 -1.42 2.50 -20.89
N MET A 186 -1.12 1.20 -20.80
CA MET A 186 -2.10 0.12 -20.89
C MET A 186 -3.21 0.30 -19.85
N GLY A 187 -2.84 0.61 -18.60
CA GLY A 187 -3.78 0.91 -17.53
C GLY A 187 -4.65 2.13 -17.85
N ALA A 188 -4.05 3.25 -18.30
CA ALA A 188 -4.77 4.49 -18.60
C ALA A 188 -5.77 4.33 -19.75
N GLU A 189 -5.37 3.65 -20.82
CA GLU A 189 -6.24 3.37 -21.96
C GLU A 189 -7.43 2.48 -21.54
N THR A 190 -7.18 1.44 -20.74
CA THR A 190 -8.24 0.57 -20.21
C THR A 190 -9.16 1.32 -19.23
N PHE A 191 -8.62 2.18 -18.36
CA PHE A 191 -9.42 3.00 -17.44
C PHE A 191 -10.36 3.94 -18.20
N HIS A 192 -9.88 4.56 -19.31
CA HIS A 192 -10.74 5.37 -20.16
C HIS A 192 -11.76 4.56 -20.96
N ALA A 193 -11.42 3.33 -21.38
CA ALA A 193 -12.37 2.42 -22.01
C ALA A 193 -13.46 2.01 -21.01
N LEU A 194 -13.08 1.68 -19.77
CA LEU A 194 -14.02 1.35 -18.68
C LEU A 194 -15.04 2.48 -18.44
N LYS A 195 -14.59 3.75 -18.48
CA LYS A 195 -15.52 4.90 -18.39
C LYS A 195 -16.60 4.88 -19.47
N LYS A 196 -16.24 4.49 -20.70
CA LYS A 196 -17.19 4.40 -21.81
C LYS A 196 -18.16 3.24 -21.61
N VAL A 197 -17.65 2.06 -21.21
CA VAL A 197 -18.47 0.89 -20.88
C VAL A 197 -19.51 1.23 -19.81
N LEU A 198 -19.08 1.85 -18.70
CA LEU A 198 -19.96 2.26 -17.62
C LEU A 198 -21.06 3.23 -18.08
N LYS A 199 -20.70 4.26 -18.88
CA LYS A 199 -21.66 5.22 -19.41
C LYS A 199 -22.70 4.59 -20.32
N GLU A 200 -22.30 3.68 -21.21
CA GLU A 200 -23.21 2.98 -22.14
C GLU A 200 -24.20 2.11 -21.39
N LYS A 201 -23.79 1.56 -20.23
CA LYS A 201 -24.67 0.79 -19.33
C LYS A 201 -25.44 1.68 -18.33
N ASN A 202 -25.38 3.02 -18.50
CA ASN A 202 -26.03 4.01 -17.64
C ASN A 202 -25.53 4.02 -16.18
N TYR A 203 -24.31 3.58 -15.92
CA TYR A 203 -23.64 3.70 -14.63
C TYR A 203 -23.01 5.08 -14.44
N VAL A 204 -22.98 5.53 -13.19
CA VAL A 204 -22.23 6.73 -12.82
C VAL A 204 -20.72 6.48 -12.91
N THR A 205 -19.97 7.53 -13.25
CA THR A 205 -18.50 7.46 -13.38
C THR A 205 -17.81 8.39 -12.40
N THR A 206 -18.41 8.60 -11.23
CA THR A 206 -17.74 9.20 -10.07
C THR A 206 -16.70 8.23 -9.54
N VAL A 207 -15.65 8.77 -8.93
CA VAL A 207 -14.54 7.98 -8.42
C VAL A 207 -14.55 7.98 -6.89
N GLY A 208 -14.11 6.86 -6.31
CA GLY A 208 -13.89 6.72 -4.88
C GLY A 208 -12.60 7.38 -4.40
N ASP A 209 -12.26 7.16 -3.14
CA ASP A 209 -11.08 7.75 -2.48
C ASP A 209 -9.77 7.40 -3.18
N GLU A 210 -9.69 6.24 -3.80
CA GLU A 210 -8.49 5.75 -4.48
C GLU A 210 -8.47 6.01 -5.99
N GLY A 211 -9.50 6.70 -6.51
CA GLY A 211 -9.57 7.14 -7.90
C GLY A 211 -10.19 6.13 -8.87
N GLY A 212 -10.55 4.92 -8.44
CA GLY A 212 -11.33 3.95 -9.21
C GLY A 212 -12.81 4.36 -9.31
N TYR A 213 -13.53 3.93 -10.35
CA TYR A 213 -14.96 4.19 -10.45
C TYR A 213 -15.73 3.46 -9.35
N ALA A 214 -16.77 4.09 -8.85
CA ALA A 214 -17.63 3.56 -7.79
C ALA A 214 -19.11 3.51 -8.23
N PRO A 215 -19.46 2.75 -9.28
CA PRO A 215 -20.84 2.61 -9.73
C PRO A 215 -21.61 1.70 -8.80
N LYS A 216 -22.89 1.99 -8.56
CA LYS A 216 -23.79 1.03 -7.92
C LYS A 216 -24.20 -0.02 -8.95
N VAL A 217 -23.47 -1.14 -8.98
CA VAL A 217 -23.75 -2.26 -9.88
C VAL A 217 -24.93 -3.09 -9.39
N PHE A 218 -25.60 -3.80 -10.28
CA PHE A 218 -26.79 -4.62 -9.96
C PHE A 218 -26.52 -6.12 -10.01
N GLY A 219 -25.43 -6.55 -10.68
CA GLY A 219 -25.02 -7.94 -10.84
C GLY A 219 -24.11 -8.47 -9.72
N GLY A 220 -24.00 -7.74 -8.59
CA GLY A 220 -23.18 -8.13 -7.44
C GLY A 220 -21.70 -8.12 -7.72
N ASN A 221 -20.94 -8.95 -6.96
CA ASN A 221 -19.47 -8.93 -6.95
C ASN A 221 -18.80 -9.38 -8.26
N ASN A 222 -19.53 -10.07 -9.16
CA ASN A 222 -18.97 -10.53 -10.43
C ASN A 222 -19.05 -9.47 -11.53
N GLU A 223 -20.04 -8.57 -11.49
CA GLU A 223 -20.25 -7.59 -12.55
C GLU A 223 -19.04 -6.66 -12.78
N PRO A 224 -18.32 -6.17 -11.76
CA PRO A 224 -17.09 -5.42 -11.99
C PRO A 224 -16.05 -6.17 -12.82
N LEU A 225 -15.91 -7.49 -12.62
CA LEU A 225 -14.98 -8.32 -13.40
C LEU A 225 -15.39 -8.39 -14.88
N GLU A 226 -16.69 -8.53 -15.17
CA GLU A 226 -17.23 -8.52 -16.53
C GLU A 226 -17.00 -7.17 -17.22
N LEU A 227 -17.26 -6.06 -16.49
CA LEU A 227 -17.09 -4.69 -17.01
C LEU A 227 -15.61 -4.39 -17.30
N ILE A 228 -14.71 -4.87 -16.46
CA ILE A 228 -13.25 -4.71 -16.63
C ILE A 228 -12.77 -5.54 -17.83
N CYS A 229 -13.22 -6.81 -17.97
CA CYS A 229 -12.86 -7.62 -19.13
C CYS A 229 -13.33 -6.95 -20.44
N GLU A 230 -14.57 -6.46 -20.48
CA GLU A 230 -15.08 -5.70 -21.63
C GLU A 230 -14.25 -4.44 -21.92
N ALA A 231 -13.80 -3.73 -20.87
CA ALA A 231 -12.97 -2.53 -21.02
C ALA A 231 -11.56 -2.86 -21.55
N ILE A 232 -10.96 -3.95 -21.13
CA ILE A 232 -9.65 -4.44 -21.63
C ILE A 232 -9.75 -4.71 -23.14
N GLU A 233 -10.77 -5.45 -23.58
CA GLU A 233 -10.99 -5.74 -25.01
C GLU A 233 -11.24 -4.48 -25.82
N ARG A 234 -12.05 -3.54 -25.31
CA ARG A 234 -12.32 -2.25 -25.97
C ARG A 234 -11.08 -1.33 -26.04
N ALA A 235 -10.12 -1.53 -25.16
CA ALA A 235 -8.82 -0.87 -25.23
C ALA A 235 -7.84 -1.58 -26.18
N ASN A 236 -8.29 -2.63 -26.90
CA ASN A 236 -7.52 -3.46 -27.82
C ASN A 236 -6.42 -4.27 -27.13
N TYR A 237 -6.65 -4.70 -25.90
CA TYR A 237 -5.79 -5.63 -25.17
C TYR A 237 -6.46 -6.99 -25.00
N VAL A 238 -5.65 -8.03 -24.86
CA VAL A 238 -6.14 -9.42 -24.66
C VAL A 238 -6.27 -9.71 -23.17
N VAL A 239 -7.48 -10.03 -22.74
CA VAL A 239 -7.81 -10.39 -21.37
C VAL A 239 -6.97 -11.60 -20.93
N GLY A 240 -6.29 -11.48 -19.78
CA GLY A 240 -5.47 -12.54 -19.20
C GLY A 240 -4.09 -12.75 -19.86
N LYS A 241 -3.87 -12.17 -21.04
CA LYS A 241 -2.56 -12.23 -21.73
C LYS A 241 -1.82 -10.90 -21.63
N ASP A 242 -2.49 -9.80 -21.94
CA ASP A 242 -1.88 -8.48 -21.85
C ASP A 242 -2.14 -7.84 -20.49
N ILE A 243 -3.36 -7.98 -20.00
CA ILE A 243 -3.80 -7.43 -18.72
C ILE A 243 -4.52 -8.53 -17.94
N ALA A 244 -4.05 -8.82 -16.74
CA ALA A 244 -4.70 -9.66 -15.75
C ALA A 244 -5.43 -8.81 -14.70
N ILE A 245 -6.18 -9.46 -13.81
CA ILE A 245 -6.96 -8.83 -12.75
C ILE A 245 -6.39 -9.22 -11.39
N ALA A 246 -6.33 -8.26 -10.48
CA ALA A 246 -6.14 -8.50 -9.05
C ALA A 246 -7.33 -7.96 -8.27
N MET A 247 -7.60 -8.53 -7.11
CA MET A 247 -8.70 -8.12 -6.24
C MET A 247 -8.20 -7.90 -4.82
N ASP A 248 -8.82 -6.96 -4.13
CA ASP A 248 -8.80 -6.84 -2.69
C ASP A 248 -10.22 -7.08 -2.17
N ILE A 249 -10.37 -8.13 -1.37
CA ILE A 249 -11.66 -8.52 -0.83
C ILE A 249 -11.97 -7.76 0.44
N ALA A 250 -10.94 -7.45 1.25
CA ALA A 250 -11.06 -6.84 2.57
C ALA A 250 -12.09 -7.57 3.45
N SER A 251 -12.00 -8.90 3.49
CA SER A 251 -13.06 -9.76 4.03
C SER A 251 -13.27 -9.63 5.54
N SER A 252 -12.31 -9.05 6.28
CA SER A 252 -12.47 -8.69 7.69
C SER A 252 -13.64 -7.72 7.92
N GLU A 253 -13.97 -6.86 6.95
CA GLU A 253 -15.03 -5.85 7.00
C GLU A 253 -16.46 -6.44 7.05
N PHE A 254 -16.62 -7.71 6.67
CA PHE A 254 -17.90 -8.43 6.68
C PHE A 254 -17.83 -9.79 7.36
N TYR A 255 -16.77 -10.03 8.16
CA TYR A 255 -16.64 -11.25 8.96
C TYR A 255 -17.19 -11.02 10.36
N GLU A 256 -18.26 -11.73 10.72
CA GLU A 256 -18.93 -11.65 12.01
C GLU A 256 -19.38 -13.04 12.46
N ASP A 257 -19.28 -13.33 13.75
CA ASP A 257 -19.76 -14.57 14.40
C ASP A 257 -19.26 -15.86 13.74
N GLY A 258 -18.04 -15.83 13.16
CA GLY A 258 -17.43 -17.00 12.51
C GLY A 258 -17.90 -17.24 11.07
N GLY A 259 -18.54 -16.25 10.44
CA GLY A 259 -19.02 -16.32 9.06
C GLY A 259 -18.87 -15.01 8.29
N TYR A 260 -18.83 -15.09 6.97
CA TYR A 260 -18.69 -13.96 6.06
C TYR A 260 -20.10 -13.50 5.63
N LYS A 261 -20.57 -12.41 6.23
CA LYS A 261 -21.92 -11.86 6.00
C LYS A 261 -21.90 -10.88 4.83
N LEU A 262 -22.26 -11.36 3.63
CA LEU A 262 -22.31 -10.54 2.43
C LEU A 262 -23.41 -9.49 2.54
N LYS A 263 -23.04 -8.21 2.50
CA LYS A 263 -23.99 -7.09 2.67
C LYS A 263 -24.88 -6.91 1.43
N THR A 264 -24.37 -7.26 0.24
CA THR A 264 -25.08 -7.08 -1.02
C THR A 264 -26.17 -8.15 -1.24
N SER A 265 -25.93 -9.40 -0.85
CA SER A 265 -26.88 -10.51 -1.03
C SER A 265 -27.61 -10.91 0.24
N GLY A 266 -27.08 -10.56 1.41
CA GLY A 266 -27.58 -11.02 2.71
C GLY A 266 -27.21 -12.48 3.03
N GLU A 267 -26.42 -13.13 2.19
CA GLU A 267 -25.92 -14.48 2.44
C GLU A 267 -24.81 -14.50 3.49
N THR A 268 -24.71 -15.57 4.24
CA THR A 268 -23.57 -15.84 5.10
C THR A 268 -22.81 -17.04 4.57
N LYS A 269 -21.50 -16.89 4.37
CA LYS A 269 -20.62 -17.96 3.88
C LYS A 269 -19.64 -18.38 4.96
N THR A 270 -19.29 -19.65 4.96
CA THR A 270 -18.14 -20.19 5.69
C THR A 270 -16.84 -19.90 4.93
N SER A 271 -15.69 -20.08 5.57
CA SER A 271 -14.37 -19.98 4.92
C SER A 271 -14.26 -20.92 3.71
N ALA A 272 -14.78 -22.16 3.83
CA ALA A 272 -14.79 -23.11 2.74
C ALA A 272 -15.62 -22.63 1.53
N GLU A 273 -16.81 -22.08 1.77
CA GLU A 273 -17.67 -21.53 0.72
C GLU A 273 -17.09 -20.27 0.07
N MET A 274 -16.32 -19.45 0.82
CA MET A 274 -15.56 -18.34 0.23
C MET A 274 -14.47 -18.86 -0.71
N ILE A 275 -13.72 -19.88 -0.29
CA ILE A 275 -12.68 -20.51 -1.11
C ILE A 275 -13.28 -21.13 -2.37
N ASP A 276 -14.38 -21.87 -2.26
CA ASP A 276 -15.10 -22.45 -3.41
C ASP A 276 -15.56 -21.36 -4.39
N TRP A 277 -15.99 -20.21 -3.88
CA TRP A 277 -16.36 -19.06 -4.71
C TRP A 277 -15.14 -18.52 -5.48
N TYR A 278 -13.98 -18.35 -4.82
CA TYR A 278 -12.76 -17.90 -5.50
C TYR A 278 -12.32 -18.90 -6.59
N GLU A 279 -12.39 -20.20 -6.34
CA GLU A 279 -12.11 -21.20 -7.38
C GLU A 279 -13.02 -21.02 -8.60
N GLY A 280 -14.32 -20.83 -8.39
CA GLY A 280 -15.27 -20.57 -9.47
C GLY A 280 -15.02 -19.25 -10.21
N LEU A 281 -14.44 -18.23 -9.57
CA LEU A 281 -14.02 -16.99 -10.24
C LEU A 281 -12.76 -17.20 -11.09
N LEU A 282 -11.78 -17.96 -10.60
CA LEU A 282 -10.56 -18.29 -11.35
C LEU A 282 -10.81 -19.08 -12.64
N GLU A 283 -11.89 -19.87 -12.70
CA GLU A 283 -12.29 -20.57 -13.92
C GLU A 283 -12.83 -19.62 -15.02
N LYS A 284 -13.31 -18.43 -14.64
CA LYS A 284 -14.01 -17.52 -15.53
C LYS A 284 -13.21 -16.25 -15.87
N TYR A 285 -12.39 -15.80 -14.94
CA TYR A 285 -11.69 -14.53 -15.03
C TYR A 285 -10.18 -14.69 -14.82
N PRO A 286 -9.34 -13.89 -15.49
CA PRO A 286 -7.88 -13.98 -15.39
C PRO A 286 -7.37 -13.32 -14.09
N ILE A 287 -7.82 -13.82 -12.96
CA ILE A 287 -7.42 -13.32 -11.65
C ILE A 287 -6.08 -13.94 -11.28
N VAL A 288 -5.09 -13.13 -10.96
CA VAL A 288 -3.72 -13.56 -10.60
C VAL A 288 -3.38 -13.26 -9.13
N SER A 289 -4.16 -12.42 -8.46
CA SER A 289 -3.91 -12.03 -7.07
C SER A 289 -5.21 -11.75 -6.34
N ILE A 290 -5.32 -12.25 -5.09
CA ILE A 290 -6.38 -11.93 -4.13
C ILE A 290 -5.72 -11.47 -2.82
N GLU A 291 -6.09 -10.27 -2.39
CA GLU A 291 -5.71 -9.67 -1.13
C GLU A 291 -6.85 -9.86 -0.12
N ASP A 292 -6.48 -10.21 1.12
CA ASP A 292 -7.38 -10.41 2.26
C ASP A 292 -8.65 -11.20 1.91
N GLY A 293 -8.44 -12.32 1.21
CA GLY A 293 -9.52 -13.22 0.79
C GLY A 293 -10.28 -13.84 1.95
N LEU A 294 -9.66 -13.93 3.13
CA LEU A 294 -10.28 -14.30 4.39
C LEU A 294 -9.89 -13.31 5.49
N ALA A 295 -10.67 -13.28 6.58
CA ALA A 295 -10.50 -12.34 7.68
C ALA A 295 -9.14 -12.50 8.40
N GLU A 296 -8.62 -11.40 8.98
CA GLU A 296 -7.31 -11.33 9.67
C GLU A 296 -7.17 -12.32 10.84
N ASN A 297 -8.26 -12.78 11.41
CA ASN A 297 -8.30 -13.74 12.53
C ASN A 297 -8.68 -15.17 12.12
N ASP A 298 -9.00 -15.42 10.84
CA ASP A 298 -9.37 -16.75 10.33
C ASP A 298 -8.13 -17.53 9.81
N TRP A 299 -7.14 -17.74 10.69
CA TRP A 299 -5.88 -18.39 10.34
C TRP A 299 -6.04 -19.82 9.81
N GLU A 300 -7.01 -20.58 10.32
CA GLU A 300 -7.30 -21.93 9.84
C GLU A 300 -7.90 -21.90 8.42
N GLY A 301 -8.80 -20.97 8.15
CA GLY A 301 -9.30 -20.73 6.78
C GLY A 301 -8.19 -20.34 5.82
N TRP A 302 -7.28 -19.46 6.25
CA TRP A 302 -6.13 -19.05 5.45
C TRP A 302 -5.17 -20.19 5.10
N LYS A 303 -4.96 -21.16 6.00
CA LYS A 303 -4.19 -22.38 5.70
C LYS A 303 -4.83 -23.17 4.57
N VAL A 304 -6.14 -23.41 4.67
CA VAL A 304 -6.90 -24.13 3.63
C VAL A 304 -6.88 -23.35 2.31
N LEU A 305 -7.08 -22.03 2.35
CA LEU A 305 -7.00 -21.16 1.18
C LEU A 305 -5.63 -21.28 0.48
N THR A 306 -4.54 -21.22 1.29
CA THR A 306 -3.18 -21.31 0.76
C THR A 306 -2.88 -22.69 0.19
N GLU A 307 -3.33 -23.77 0.83
CA GLU A 307 -3.17 -25.14 0.35
C GLU A 307 -3.88 -25.34 -1.00
N ARG A 308 -5.11 -24.83 -1.15
CA ARG A 308 -5.93 -25.02 -2.35
C ARG A 308 -5.52 -24.12 -3.51
N LEU A 309 -5.17 -22.85 -3.25
CA LEU A 309 -4.99 -21.82 -4.28
C LEU A 309 -3.56 -21.24 -4.37
N GLY A 310 -2.72 -21.42 -3.36
CA GLY A 310 -1.42 -20.75 -3.28
C GLY A 310 -0.44 -21.10 -4.40
N ASN A 311 -0.62 -22.24 -5.09
CA ASN A 311 0.18 -22.62 -6.26
C ASN A 311 -0.32 -22.00 -7.59
N LYS A 312 -1.50 -21.40 -7.60
CA LYS A 312 -2.15 -20.84 -8.79
C LYS A 312 -2.32 -19.33 -8.71
N LEU A 313 -2.27 -18.78 -7.49
CA LEU A 313 -2.72 -17.44 -7.18
C LEU A 313 -1.77 -16.78 -6.18
N GLN A 314 -1.50 -15.50 -6.35
CA GLN A 314 -0.90 -14.68 -5.31
C GLN A 314 -1.94 -14.40 -4.22
N LEU A 315 -1.67 -14.86 -3.00
CA LEU A 315 -2.52 -14.67 -1.81
C LEU A 315 -1.84 -13.67 -0.89
N VAL A 316 -2.38 -12.46 -0.87
CA VAL A 316 -1.77 -11.30 -0.19
C VAL A 316 -2.42 -11.10 1.16
N GLY A 317 -1.61 -11.05 2.23
CA GLY A 317 -2.06 -10.59 3.53
C GLY A 317 -1.77 -9.10 3.72
N ASP A 318 -2.82 -8.29 3.88
CA ASP A 318 -2.76 -6.90 4.34
C ASP A 318 -3.08 -6.84 5.83
N ASP A 319 -4.34 -6.92 6.21
CA ASP A 319 -4.78 -6.92 7.62
C ASP A 319 -4.21 -8.13 8.40
N LEU A 320 -4.01 -9.26 7.70
CA LEU A 320 -3.40 -10.46 8.26
C LEU A 320 -1.99 -10.22 8.80
N PHE A 321 -1.18 -9.40 8.15
CA PHE A 321 0.24 -9.19 8.48
C PHE A 321 0.58 -7.77 8.95
N VAL A 322 -0.19 -6.76 8.57
CA VAL A 322 -0.05 -5.33 8.91
C VAL A 322 1.40 -4.82 8.87
N THR A 323 2.17 -5.26 7.87
CA THR A 323 3.61 -4.93 7.73
C THR A 323 4.46 -5.34 8.97
N ASN A 324 3.95 -6.22 9.81
CA ASN A 324 4.55 -6.62 11.07
C ASN A 324 5.40 -7.90 10.93
N VAL A 325 6.70 -7.80 11.23
CA VAL A 325 7.66 -8.92 11.14
C VAL A 325 7.23 -10.14 11.96
N LYS A 326 6.61 -9.94 13.14
CA LYS A 326 6.18 -11.06 14.01
C LYS A 326 5.00 -11.81 13.38
N LEU A 327 4.00 -11.09 12.85
CA LEU A 327 2.84 -11.70 12.18
C LEU A 327 3.26 -12.35 10.86
N LEU A 328 4.14 -11.70 10.09
CA LEU A 328 4.71 -12.29 8.89
C LEU A 328 5.48 -13.57 9.20
N GLN A 329 6.32 -13.59 10.25
CA GLN A 329 7.05 -14.80 10.66
C GLN A 329 6.08 -15.94 11.01
N LYS A 330 5.01 -15.63 11.76
CA LYS A 330 3.95 -16.60 12.04
C LYS A 330 3.34 -17.17 10.75
N GLY A 331 3.03 -16.30 9.76
CA GLY A 331 2.50 -16.73 8.46
C GLY A 331 3.46 -17.65 7.70
N ILE A 332 4.76 -17.31 7.72
CA ILE A 332 5.80 -18.14 7.11
C ILE A 332 5.87 -19.52 7.78
N ASP A 333 5.91 -19.55 9.12
CA ASP A 333 6.01 -20.80 9.90
C ASP A 333 4.78 -21.69 9.71
N GLU A 334 3.59 -21.09 9.59
CA GLU A 334 2.31 -21.77 9.40
C GLU A 334 1.94 -21.97 7.91
N LYS A 335 2.76 -21.48 6.96
CA LYS A 335 2.55 -21.54 5.50
C LYS A 335 1.23 -20.88 5.08
N VAL A 336 0.98 -19.70 5.58
CA VAL A 336 -0.24 -18.92 5.34
C VAL A 336 0.03 -17.75 4.40
N GLY A 337 -0.68 -17.68 3.27
CA GLY A 337 -0.41 -16.72 2.21
C GLY A 337 0.89 -17.00 1.46
N ASN A 338 1.22 -16.18 0.47
CA ASN A 338 2.48 -16.22 -0.28
C ASN A 338 2.96 -14.83 -0.71
N ALA A 339 2.25 -13.80 -0.23
CA ALA A 339 2.58 -12.39 -0.46
C ALA A 339 2.16 -11.52 0.72
N ILE A 340 2.81 -10.38 0.88
CA ILE A 340 2.49 -9.38 1.90
C ILE A 340 2.33 -8.00 1.28
N LEU A 341 1.30 -7.27 1.72
CA LEU A 341 1.17 -5.84 1.46
C LEU A 341 2.04 -5.05 2.43
N ILE A 342 2.77 -4.07 1.94
CA ILE A 342 3.72 -3.25 2.72
C ILE A 342 3.21 -1.83 2.78
N LYS A 343 2.76 -1.42 3.95
CA LYS A 343 2.28 -0.07 4.26
C LYS A 343 3.15 0.53 5.38
N PRO A 344 4.09 1.45 5.08
CA PRO A 344 5.02 1.97 6.07
C PRO A 344 4.35 2.54 7.34
N ASN A 345 3.15 3.11 7.21
CA ASN A 345 2.43 3.67 8.35
C ASN A 345 1.76 2.62 9.26
N GLN A 346 1.55 1.38 8.79
CA GLN A 346 1.06 0.27 9.63
C GLN A 346 2.08 -0.14 10.71
N ILE A 347 3.37 0.07 10.42
CA ILE A 347 4.45 -0.27 11.36
C ILE A 347 5.14 0.97 11.95
N GLY A 348 5.22 2.09 11.23
CA GLY A 348 5.55 3.41 11.74
C GLY A 348 7.01 3.82 11.66
N SER A 349 7.92 3.06 11.02
CA SER A 349 9.28 3.49 10.70
C SER A 349 9.79 2.89 9.39
N LEU A 350 10.75 3.56 8.76
CA LEU A 350 11.41 3.05 7.55
C LEU A 350 12.21 1.78 7.85
N SER A 351 12.90 1.72 8.97
CA SER A 351 13.72 0.56 9.35
C SER A 351 12.89 -0.71 9.53
N GLU A 352 11.76 -0.64 10.24
CA GLU A 352 10.85 -1.78 10.40
C GLU A 352 10.18 -2.18 9.08
N THR A 353 9.84 -1.19 8.23
CA THR A 353 9.34 -1.45 6.87
C THR A 353 10.35 -2.24 6.03
N ILE A 354 11.63 -1.85 6.08
CA ILE A 354 12.72 -2.58 5.42
C ILE A 354 12.82 -4.01 5.95
N ASP A 355 12.76 -4.18 7.27
CA ASP A 355 12.89 -5.50 7.91
C ASP A 355 11.75 -6.44 7.47
N ALA A 356 10.51 -5.94 7.36
CA ALA A 356 9.38 -6.72 6.86
C ALA A 356 9.57 -7.16 5.39
N VAL A 357 9.99 -6.24 4.52
CA VAL A 357 10.26 -6.55 3.10
C VAL A 357 11.39 -7.57 2.97
N VAL A 358 12.49 -7.38 3.68
CA VAL A 358 13.66 -8.28 3.61
C VAL A 358 13.31 -9.66 4.13
N LEU A 359 12.53 -9.77 5.21
CA LEU A 359 12.05 -11.05 5.73
C LEU A 359 11.17 -11.78 4.71
N ALA A 360 10.17 -11.08 4.15
CA ALA A 360 9.27 -11.63 3.13
C ALA A 360 10.04 -12.21 1.95
N GLN A 361 10.92 -11.39 1.35
CA GLN A 361 11.72 -11.78 0.18
C GLN A 361 12.64 -12.98 0.46
N LYS A 362 13.29 -13.03 1.63
CA LYS A 362 14.15 -14.16 2.03
C LYS A 362 13.36 -15.45 2.25
N SER A 363 12.08 -15.34 2.54
CA SER A 363 11.18 -16.46 2.80
C SER A 363 10.37 -16.88 1.57
N GLY A 364 10.63 -16.27 0.39
CA GLY A 364 9.95 -16.60 -0.86
C GLY A 364 8.56 -15.96 -0.99
N TYR A 365 8.18 -15.02 -0.10
CA TYR A 365 6.95 -14.25 -0.22
C TYR A 365 7.14 -13.10 -1.20
N HIS A 366 6.14 -12.85 -2.05
CA HIS A 366 6.09 -11.63 -2.83
C HIS A 366 5.79 -10.42 -1.93
N THR A 367 6.26 -9.26 -2.35
CA THR A 367 6.05 -8.00 -1.63
C THR A 367 5.37 -6.98 -2.54
N ILE A 368 4.38 -6.28 -2.01
CA ILE A 368 3.65 -5.23 -2.73
C ILE A 368 3.74 -3.94 -1.91
N MET A 369 4.46 -2.93 -2.40
CA MET A 369 4.44 -1.61 -1.75
C MET A 369 3.07 -0.95 -1.97
N SER A 370 2.45 -0.44 -0.91
CA SER A 370 1.09 0.05 -0.96
C SER A 370 0.92 1.46 -0.42
N HIS A 371 -0.03 2.17 -1.02
CA HIS A 371 -0.62 3.41 -0.52
C HIS A 371 -1.62 3.14 0.63
N ARG A 372 -2.28 4.20 1.09
CA ARG A 372 -3.47 4.13 1.94
C ARG A 372 -4.63 4.87 1.26
N SER A 373 -5.85 4.68 1.78
CA SER A 373 -7.04 5.41 1.29
C SER A 373 -6.93 6.92 1.46
N GLY A 374 -6.37 7.41 2.56
CA GLY A 374 -5.99 8.81 2.77
C GLY A 374 -4.52 9.03 2.42
N GLU A 375 -4.23 9.49 1.21
CA GLU A 375 -2.89 9.76 0.70
C GLU A 375 -2.54 11.25 0.70
N THR A 376 -1.27 11.52 0.47
CA THR A 376 -0.73 12.85 0.24
C THR A 376 -0.02 12.88 -1.13
N GLU A 377 0.46 14.04 -1.56
CA GLU A 377 1.30 14.14 -2.76
C GLU A 377 2.71 13.56 -2.61
N ASP A 378 3.08 13.09 -1.41
CA ASP A 378 4.38 12.45 -1.16
C ASP A 378 4.54 11.17 -1.98
N SER A 379 5.59 11.08 -2.78
CA SER A 379 5.89 9.94 -3.66
C SER A 379 6.85 8.91 -3.04
N ALA A 380 7.10 8.97 -1.72
CA ALA A 380 8.09 8.11 -1.05
C ALA A 380 7.91 6.63 -1.39
N ILE A 381 6.66 6.12 -1.43
CA ILE A 381 6.40 4.70 -1.70
C ILE A 381 6.86 4.25 -3.09
N ALA A 382 6.91 5.14 -4.09
CA ALA A 382 7.48 4.81 -5.41
C ALA A 382 8.99 4.52 -5.29
N HIS A 383 9.72 5.34 -4.54
CA HIS A 383 11.14 5.13 -4.28
C HIS A 383 11.40 3.89 -3.40
N LEU A 384 10.54 3.67 -2.37
CA LEU A 384 10.64 2.48 -1.53
C LEU A 384 10.43 1.21 -2.36
N ALA A 385 9.42 1.20 -3.24
CA ALA A 385 9.17 0.06 -4.12
C ALA A 385 10.37 -0.29 -5.00
N VAL A 386 10.98 0.73 -5.60
CA VAL A 386 12.17 0.55 -6.45
C VAL A 386 13.37 0.13 -5.64
N GLY A 387 13.70 0.85 -4.57
CA GLY A 387 14.91 0.61 -3.78
C GLY A 387 14.89 -0.72 -3.04
N LEU A 388 13.73 -1.17 -2.57
CA LEU A 388 13.59 -2.47 -1.91
C LEU A 388 13.38 -3.62 -2.89
N GLY A 389 13.17 -3.32 -4.18
CA GLY A 389 12.89 -4.32 -5.20
C GLY A 389 11.63 -5.13 -4.89
N THR A 390 10.54 -4.44 -4.45
CA THR A 390 9.31 -5.13 -4.05
C THR A 390 8.64 -5.88 -5.20
N GLY A 391 8.97 -5.50 -6.44
CA GLY A 391 8.43 -6.11 -7.66
C GLY A 391 7.01 -5.69 -7.99
N GLN A 392 6.24 -5.17 -7.05
CA GLN A 392 4.87 -4.73 -7.24
C GLN A 392 4.58 -3.46 -6.42
N ILE A 393 3.63 -2.64 -6.92
CA ILE A 393 3.11 -1.46 -6.21
C ILE A 393 1.60 -1.35 -6.39
N LYS A 394 0.88 -1.16 -5.28
CA LYS A 394 -0.55 -0.86 -5.22
C LYS A 394 -0.68 0.61 -4.80
N THR A 395 -1.04 1.50 -5.73
CA THR A 395 -1.07 2.95 -5.44
C THR A 395 -2.30 3.65 -6.01
N GLY A 396 -3.43 2.94 -6.05
CA GLY A 396 -4.71 3.45 -6.52
C GLY A 396 -4.86 3.47 -8.03
N SER A 397 -5.77 4.30 -8.51
CA SER A 397 -6.15 4.38 -9.91
C SER A 397 -5.31 5.38 -10.69
N LEU A 398 -5.65 5.52 -11.96
CA LEU A 398 -5.07 6.47 -12.93
C LEU A 398 -5.83 7.81 -12.93
N SER A 399 -6.37 8.17 -11.80
CA SER A 399 -7.03 9.44 -11.48
C SER A 399 -6.74 9.86 -10.05
N ARG A 400 -6.95 11.13 -9.70
CA ARG A 400 -6.59 11.81 -8.44
C ARG A 400 -5.06 12.02 -8.33
N SER A 401 -4.67 13.27 -8.11
CA SER A 401 -3.27 13.71 -8.22
C SER A 401 -2.32 12.99 -7.26
N GLU A 402 -2.79 12.67 -6.05
CA GLU A 402 -2.01 11.96 -5.04
C GLU A 402 -1.68 10.51 -5.44
N ARG A 403 -2.50 9.88 -6.29
CA ARG A 403 -2.22 8.56 -6.88
C ARG A 403 -1.26 8.68 -8.05
N ILE A 404 -1.59 9.57 -8.99
CA ILE A 404 -0.79 9.83 -10.20
C ILE A 404 0.62 10.30 -9.85
N ALA A 405 0.82 11.01 -8.74
CA ALA A 405 2.15 11.44 -8.28
C ALA A 405 3.14 10.26 -8.20
N LYS A 406 2.70 9.09 -7.71
CA LYS A 406 3.53 7.89 -7.58
C LYS A 406 3.85 7.28 -8.96
N TYR A 407 2.87 7.20 -9.86
CA TYR A 407 3.10 6.73 -11.24
C TYR A 407 4.04 7.66 -12.00
N ASN A 408 3.83 8.96 -11.89
CA ASN A 408 4.72 9.95 -12.50
C ASN A 408 6.15 9.84 -11.96
N GLU A 409 6.30 9.54 -10.66
CA GLU A 409 7.63 9.35 -10.06
C GLU A 409 8.31 8.09 -10.57
N LEU A 410 7.58 6.97 -10.73
CA LEU A 410 8.13 5.75 -11.35
C LEU A 410 8.62 6.01 -12.78
N MET A 411 7.89 6.81 -13.58
CA MET A 411 8.34 7.20 -14.92
C MET A 411 9.61 8.04 -14.89
N ARG A 412 9.74 9.00 -13.94
CA ARG A 412 10.98 9.80 -13.76
C ARG A 412 12.16 8.94 -13.33
N ILE A 413 11.93 7.98 -12.42
CA ILE A 413 12.97 7.03 -12.00
C ILE A 413 13.44 6.19 -13.18
N ALA A 414 12.52 5.68 -14.01
CA ALA A 414 12.85 4.91 -15.20
C ALA A 414 13.64 5.72 -16.24
N GLU A 415 13.29 7.00 -16.43
CA GLU A 415 14.02 7.91 -17.32
C GLU A 415 15.45 8.19 -16.77
N ALA A 416 15.56 8.40 -15.47
CA ALA A 416 16.86 8.69 -14.82
C ALA A 416 17.78 7.45 -14.73
N ASN A 417 17.21 6.23 -14.70
CA ASN A 417 17.96 4.98 -14.63
C ASN A 417 17.37 3.93 -15.59
N PRO A 418 17.72 3.98 -16.88
CA PRO A 418 17.20 3.07 -17.90
C PRO A 418 17.58 1.59 -17.72
N GLU A 419 18.52 1.27 -16.84
CA GLU A 419 18.92 -0.11 -16.53
C GLU A 419 17.93 -0.82 -15.59
N LEU A 420 17.04 -0.07 -14.93
CA LEU A 420 16.00 -0.65 -14.10
C LEU A 420 14.94 -1.33 -14.97
N VAL A 421 14.78 -2.63 -14.81
CA VAL A 421 13.78 -3.41 -15.52
C VAL A 421 12.44 -3.43 -14.77
N LEU A 422 11.35 -3.48 -15.51
CA LEU A 422 10.02 -3.74 -14.93
C LEU A 422 9.97 -5.19 -14.47
N LYS A 423 9.70 -5.41 -13.18
CA LYS A 423 9.54 -6.74 -12.62
C LYS A 423 8.14 -7.27 -12.94
N ASN A 424 8.06 -8.43 -13.59
CA ASN A 424 6.78 -9.15 -13.73
C ASN A 424 6.79 -10.36 -12.78
N PRO A 425 6.00 -10.34 -11.70
CA PRO A 425 5.96 -11.44 -10.74
C PRO A 425 5.24 -12.69 -11.27
N PHE A 426 4.55 -12.58 -12.40
CA PHE A 426 3.77 -13.65 -13.03
C PHE A 426 4.38 -14.12 -14.36
N ALA A 427 5.58 -13.66 -14.72
CA ALA A 427 6.29 -14.21 -15.88
C ALA A 427 6.61 -15.68 -15.61
N GLU A 428 6.25 -16.55 -16.54
CA GLU A 428 6.72 -17.95 -16.53
C GLU A 428 8.26 -17.95 -16.52
N ASN A 429 8.86 -18.62 -15.53
CA ASN A 429 10.30 -18.82 -15.43
C ASN A 429 10.77 -19.85 -16.45
#